data_18f84816fbd19dfb926ba1bd67fba3ec
#
_entry.id   18f84816fbd19dfb926ba1bd67fba3ec
#
_cell.length_a   1.000
_cell.length_b   1.000
_cell.length_c   1.000
_cell.angle_alpha   90.00
_cell.angle_beta   90.00
_cell.angle_gamma   90.00
#
_symmetry.space_group_name_H-M   'P 1'
#
loop_
_entity.id
_entity.type
_entity.pdbx_description
1 polymer ?
#
loop_
_entity_poly.entity_id
_entity_poly.type
_entity_poly.pdbx_seq_one_letter_code
_entity_poly.pdbx_strand_id
1 'polypeptide(L)'
;MRPCLSHRVIWEKTEDIWDEVLTELEKRYDLSQTVIYLHGDGANWIRSGLEYLPNAVFVLDPYHKNKYLRQSVRDMGERSAKKYRELLFSALRDGDKERFAALSAEILKAGAKNAERVEDALNYLSNHFDAIRIRYANPEARNGGATEPHISHIL
;
A
#
# COMPACT_ATOMS: atom_id res chain seq x y z
N MET A 1 -1.30 -8.45 26.10
CA MET A 1 -1.97 -7.14 26.35
C MET A 1 -1.24 -6.07 25.56
N ARG A 2 -1.88 -5.45 24.60
CA ARG A 2 -1.29 -4.33 23.84
C ARG A 2 -1.58 -3.05 24.57
N PRO A 3 -0.59 -2.23 25.00
CA PRO A 3 -0.86 -0.97 25.64
C PRO A 3 -1.52 -0.01 24.64
N CYS A 4 -2.69 0.44 24.96
CA CYS A 4 -3.37 1.52 24.27
C CYS A 4 -2.70 2.83 24.72
N LEU A 5 -1.90 3.45 23.86
CA LEU A 5 -1.35 4.78 24.11
C LEU A 5 -2.39 5.80 23.65
N SER A 6 -3.30 6.17 24.55
CA SER A 6 -4.21 7.29 24.34
C SER A 6 -3.51 8.60 24.73
N HIS A 7 -2.55 9.04 23.93
CA HIS A 7 -2.00 10.39 24.05
C HIS A 7 -2.45 11.20 22.85
N ARG A 8 -3.23 12.21 23.08
CA ARG A 8 -3.57 13.23 22.09
C ARG A 8 -2.33 14.13 21.94
N VAL A 9 -1.40 13.69 21.10
CA VAL A 9 -0.25 14.50 20.73
C VAL A 9 -0.63 15.32 19.50
N ILE A 10 -0.48 16.63 19.58
CA ILE A 10 -0.61 17.53 18.43
C ILE A 10 0.79 17.65 17.85
N TRP A 11 1.01 16.99 16.70
CA TRP A 11 2.27 17.14 15.98
C TRP A 11 2.20 18.36 15.06
N GLU A 12 3.15 19.24 15.20
CA GLU A 12 3.27 20.42 14.34
C GLU A 12 3.95 20.06 13.00
N LYS A 13 4.74 18.98 12.97
CA LYS A 13 5.48 18.50 11.80
C LYS A 13 5.44 16.97 11.67
N THR A 14 5.52 16.50 10.44
CA THR A 14 5.59 15.06 10.13
C THR A 14 6.83 14.38 10.73
N GLU A 15 7.93 15.11 10.85
CA GLU A 15 9.18 14.66 11.44
C GLU A 15 9.00 14.25 12.89
N ASP A 16 8.27 15.05 13.68
CA ASP A 16 8.00 14.80 15.09
C ASP A 16 7.26 13.47 15.32
N ILE A 17 6.36 13.10 14.38
CA ILE A 17 5.63 11.82 14.42
C ILE A 17 6.59 10.65 14.32
N TRP A 18 7.51 10.70 13.36
CA TRP A 18 8.40 9.58 13.10
C TRP A 18 9.48 9.44 14.17
N ASP A 19 9.95 10.54 14.74
CA ASP A 19 10.87 10.54 15.88
C ASP A 19 10.22 9.92 17.13
N GLU A 20 8.95 10.22 17.37
CA GLU A 20 8.20 9.61 18.47
C GLU A 20 7.95 8.13 18.25
N VAL A 21 7.56 7.73 17.03
CA VAL A 21 7.37 6.33 16.65
C VAL A 21 8.68 5.55 16.81
N LEU A 22 9.78 6.09 16.33
CA LEU A 22 11.11 5.48 16.47
C LEU A 22 11.48 5.27 17.94
N THR A 23 11.31 6.31 18.76
CA THR A 23 11.58 6.25 20.20
C THR A 23 10.75 5.17 20.90
N GLU A 24 9.47 5.03 20.56
CA GLU A 24 8.62 3.99 21.13
C GLU A 24 8.99 2.58 20.68
N LEU A 25 9.41 2.42 19.42
CA LEU A 25 9.87 1.14 18.91
C LEU A 25 11.19 0.69 19.55
N GLU A 26 12.15 1.61 19.72
CA GLU A 26 13.44 1.33 20.36
C GLU A 26 13.32 0.86 21.80
N LYS A 27 12.28 1.28 22.52
CA LYS A 27 12.00 0.80 23.88
C LYS A 27 11.59 -0.68 23.94
N ARG A 28 11.14 -1.26 22.83
CA ARG A 28 10.49 -2.57 22.80
C ARG A 28 11.21 -3.59 21.93
N TYR A 29 11.96 -3.14 20.93
CA TYR A 29 12.55 -3.99 19.91
C TYR A 29 14.01 -3.63 19.65
N ASP A 30 14.81 -4.63 19.35
CA ASP A 30 16.13 -4.43 18.75
C ASP A 30 15.94 -4.14 17.25
N LEU A 31 15.95 -2.86 16.89
CA LEU A 31 15.68 -2.42 15.52
C LEU A 31 16.81 -2.80 14.54
N SER A 32 18.00 -3.18 15.03
CA SER A 32 19.07 -3.68 14.17
C SER A 32 18.75 -5.06 13.57
N GLN A 33 17.85 -5.82 14.22
CA GLN A 33 17.45 -7.17 13.83
C GLN A 33 15.96 -7.25 13.42
N THR A 34 15.24 -6.12 13.48
CA THR A 34 13.79 -6.08 13.25
C THR A 34 13.49 -5.47 11.89
N VAL A 35 12.65 -6.13 11.09
CA VAL A 35 12.05 -5.54 9.89
C VAL A 35 10.73 -4.87 10.27
N ILE A 36 10.59 -3.61 9.88
CA ILE A 36 9.38 -2.81 10.14
C ILE A 36 8.54 -2.77 8.87
N TYR A 37 7.34 -3.36 8.89
CA TYR A 37 6.38 -3.23 7.80
C TYR A 37 5.47 -2.03 8.04
N LEU A 38 5.68 -0.97 7.26
CA LEU A 38 4.91 0.26 7.32
C LEU A 38 3.73 0.18 6.34
N HIS A 39 2.54 -0.02 6.86
CA HIS A 39 1.32 -0.13 6.06
C HIS A 39 0.64 1.23 5.87
N GLY A 40 0.14 1.50 4.68
CA GLY A 40 -0.61 2.72 4.39
C GLY A 40 -1.13 2.80 2.97
N ASP A 41 -1.74 3.94 2.66
CA ASP A 41 -2.35 4.25 1.37
C ASP A 41 -1.37 4.82 0.33
N GLY A 42 -0.11 5.01 0.71
CA GLY A 42 0.92 5.61 -0.13
C GLY A 42 1.01 7.13 0.00
N ALA A 43 0.31 7.75 0.94
CA ALA A 43 0.45 9.17 1.22
C ALA A 43 1.91 9.52 1.57
N ASN A 44 2.37 10.67 1.11
CA ASN A 44 3.77 11.08 1.26
C ASN A 44 4.24 11.12 2.71
N TRP A 45 3.40 11.57 3.62
CA TRP A 45 3.73 11.62 5.04
C TRP A 45 3.93 10.23 5.66
N ILE A 46 3.19 9.20 5.20
CA ILE A 46 3.40 7.81 5.63
C ILE A 46 4.70 7.27 5.04
N ARG A 47 4.91 7.49 3.74
CA ARG A 47 6.11 7.01 3.05
C ARG A 47 7.39 7.66 3.58
N SER A 48 7.32 8.91 4.05
CA SER A 48 8.47 9.57 4.68
C SER A 48 8.98 8.83 5.92
N GLY A 49 8.15 8.03 6.57
CA GLY A 49 8.58 7.15 7.67
C GLY A 49 9.72 6.20 7.30
N LEU A 50 9.89 5.87 6.02
CA LEU A 50 11.02 5.05 5.56
C LEU A 50 12.38 5.74 5.74
N GLU A 51 12.41 7.06 5.81
CA GLU A 51 13.62 7.84 6.04
C GLU A 51 14.05 7.85 7.52
N TYR A 52 13.09 7.65 8.43
CA TYR A 52 13.29 7.71 9.87
C TYR A 52 13.41 6.33 10.52
N LEU A 53 12.71 5.33 9.99
CA LEU A 53 12.62 4.00 10.58
C LEU A 53 13.65 3.06 9.96
N PRO A 54 14.60 2.49 10.76
CA PRO A 54 15.57 1.55 10.22
C PRO A 54 14.91 0.26 9.76
N ASN A 55 15.41 -0.32 8.67
CA ASN A 55 14.91 -1.56 8.09
C ASN A 55 13.39 -1.54 7.80
N ALA A 56 12.84 -0.36 7.53
CA ALA A 56 11.43 -0.21 7.21
C ALA A 56 11.15 -0.52 5.74
N VAL A 57 10.04 -1.20 5.50
CA VAL A 57 9.54 -1.55 4.17
C VAL A 57 8.09 -1.11 4.08
N PHE A 58 7.77 -0.35 3.04
CA PHE A 58 6.41 0.10 2.81
C PHE A 58 5.55 -1.00 2.18
N VAL A 59 4.35 -1.19 2.72
CA VAL A 59 3.34 -2.15 2.25
C VAL A 59 2.04 -1.40 1.96
N LEU A 60 1.57 -1.48 0.72
CA LEU A 60 0.28 -0.87 0.38
C LEU A 60 -0.86 -1.65 1.02
N ASP A 61 -1.80 -0.93 1.64
CA ASP A 61 -2.96 -1.58 2.25
C ASP A 61 -3.89 -2.23 1.20
N PRO A 62 -4.58 -3.32 1.58
CA PRO A 62 -5.43 -4.07 0.65
C PRO A 62 -6.64 -3.29 0.15
N TYR A 63 -7.16 -2.35 0.93
CA TYR A 63 -8.31 -1.54 0.56
C TYR A 63 -7.99 -0.67 -0.66
N HIS A 64 -6.88 0.08 -0.62
CA HIS A 64 -6.46 0.94 -1.71
C HIS A 64 -6.07 0.14 -2.96
N LYS A 65 -5.34 -0.97 -2.79
CA LYS A 65 -5.10 -1.89 -3.91
C LYS A 65 -6.39 -2.32 -4.59
N ASN A 66 -7.37 -2.79 -3.83
CA ASN A 66 -8.65 -3.28 -4.38
C ASN A 66 -9.48 -2.15 -5.00
N LYS A 67 -9.45 -0.95 -4.40
CA LYS A 67 -10.10 0.24 -4.93
C LYS A 67 -9.58 0.57 -6.33
N TYR A 68 -8.26 0.64 -6.50
CA TYR A 68 -7.66 0.98 -7.78
C TYR A 68 -7.74 -0.14 -8.81
N LEU A 69 -7.70 -1.41 -8.41
CA LEU A 69 -8.03 -2.53 -9.29
C LEU A 69 -9.46 -2.45 -9.85
N ARG A 70 -10.43 -2.05 -9.04
CA ARG A 70 -11.81 -1.83 -9.51
C ARG A 70 -11.91 -0.62 -10.43
N GLN A 71 -11.21 0.47 -10.11
CA GLN A 71 -11.24 1.68 -10.94
C GLN A 71 -10.58 1.47 -12.31
N SER A 72 -9.53 0.67 -12.39
CA SER A 72 -8.82 0.40 -13.66
C SER A 72 -9.67 -0.34 -14.70
N VAL A 73 -10.72 -1.04 -14.28
CA VAL A 73 -11.61 -1.82 -15.16
C VAL A 73 -13.07 -1.35 -15.13
N ARG A 74 -13.34 -0.21 -14.53
CA ARG A 74 -14.70 0.29 -14.23
C ARG A 74 -15.62 0.47 -15.43
N ASP A 75 -15.04 0.82 -16.58
CA ASP A 75 -15.79 1.13 -17.79
C ASP A 75 -15.96 -0.09 -18.71
N MET A 76 -15.47 -1.24 -18.28
CA MET A 76 -15.64 -2.53 -18.97
C MET A 76 -16.97 -3.19 -18.57
N GLY A 77 -17.49 -4.06 -19.47
CA GLY A 77 -18.59 -4.95 -19.12
C GLY A 77 -18.20 -5.90 -17.97
N GLU A 78 -19.15 -6.30 -17.14
CA GLU A 78 -18.93 -7.03 -15.89
C GLU A 78 -17.98 -8.25 -16.04
N ARG A 79 -18.19 -9.07 -17.07
CA ARG A 79 -17.38 -10.25 -17.34
C ARG A 79 -15.93 -9.91 -17.67
N SER A 80 -15.72 -8.90 -18.51
CA SER A 80 -14.37 -8.42 -18.86
C SER A 80 -13.69 -7.74 -17.68
N ALA A 81 -14.42 -6.92 -16.93
CA ALA A 81 -13.93 -6.26 -15.72
C ALA A 81 -13.41 -7.28 -14.69
N LYS A 82 -14.18 -8.34 -14.44
CA LYS A 82 -13.76 -9.42 -13.54
C LYS A 82 -12.48 -10.09 -14.05
N LYS A 83 -12.46 -10.48 -15.33
CA LYS A 83 -11.28 -11.12 -15.94
C LYS A 83 -10.01 -10.26 -15.82
N TYR A 84 -10.08 -9.01 -16.27
CA TYR A 84 -8.89 -8.14 -16.26
C TYR A 84 -8.45 -7.78 -14.84
N ARG A 85 -9.37 -7.62 -13.90
CA ARG A 85 -9.03 -7.40 -12.49
C ARG A 85 -8.25 -8.58 -11.90
N GLU A 86 -8.68 -9.81 -12.18
CA GLU A 86 -7.98 -11.02 -11.74
C GLU A 86 -6.60 -11.16 -12.39
N LEU A 87 -6.48 -10.85 -13.68
CA LEU A 87 -5.20 -10.87 -14.40
C LEU A 87 -4.22 -9.81 -13.89
N LEU A 88 -4.68 -8.58 -13.68
CA LEU A 88 -3.87 -7.50 -13.10
C LEU A 88 -3.39 -7.87 -11.69
N PHE A 89 -4.28 -8.40 -10.87
CA PHE A 89 -3.92 -8.83 -9.52
C PHE A 89 -2.90 -9.98 -9.54
N SER A 90 -3.05 -10.94 -10.44
CA SER A 90 -2.08 -12.03 -10.61
C SER A 90 -0.69 -11.49 -10.98
N ALA A 91 -0.62 -10.54 -11.91
CA ALA A 91 0.65 -9.92 -12.31
C ALA A 91 1.32 -9.17 -11.14
N LEU A 92 0.53 -8.42 -10.35
CA LEU A 92 1.02 -7.72 -9.15
C LEU A 92 1.53 -8.70 -8.09
N ARG A 93 0.78 -9.75 -7.80
CA ARG A 93 1.15 -10.79 -6.84
C ARG A 93 2.42 -11.52 -7.22
N ASP A 94 2.52 -11.89 -8.49
CA ASP A 94 3.62 -12.72 -9.02
C ASP A 94 4.88 -11.89 -9.34
N GLY A 95 4.77 -10.56 -9.28
CA GLY A 95 5.88 -9.64 -9.55
C GLY A 95 6.20 -9.48 -11.03
N ASP A 96 5.24 -9.77 -11.90
CA ASP A 96 5.40 -9.72 -13.36
C ASP A 96 5.04 -8.32 -13.90
N LYS A 97 6.03 -7.42 -13.88
CA LYS A 97 5.88 -6.04 -14.36
C LYS A 97 5.56 -5.94 -15.85
N GLU A 98 6.13 -6.82 -16.64
CA GLU A 98 5.91 -6.84 -18.10
C GLU A 98 4.47 -7.23 -18.42
N ARG A 99 3.97 -8.28 -17.78
CA ARG A 99 2.57 -8.70 -17.90
C ARG A 99 1.61 -7.63 -17.43
N PHE A 100 1.90 -6.97 -16.30
CA PHE A 100 1.09 -5.86 -15.80
C PHE A 100 1.03 -4.70 -16.80
N ALA A 101 2.17 -4.33 -17.40
CA ALA A 101 2.23 -3.26 -18.40
C ALA A 101 1.45 -3.63 -19.68
N ALA A 102 1.57 -4.87 -20.16
CA ALA A 102 0.81 -5.37 -21.31
C ALA A 102 -0.70 -5.33 -21.07
N LEU A 103 -1.16 -5.81 -19.93
CA LEU A 103 -2.57 -5.76 -19.53
C LEU A 103 -3.10 -4.33 -19.41
N SER A 104 -2.30 -3.43 -18.85
CA SER A 104 -2.64 -2.00 -18.73
C SER A 104 -2.82 -1.37 -20.11
N ALA A 105 -1.94 -1.68 -21.06
CA ALA A 105 -2.06 -1.21 -22.44
C ALA A 105 -3.32 -1.77 -23.14
N GLU A 106 -3.67 -3.03 -22.93
CA GLU A 106 -4.89 -3.62 -23.45
C GLU A 106 -6.15 -2.93 -22.91
N ILE A 107 -6.18 -2.64 -21.61
CA ILE A 107 -7.31 -1.96 -20.96
C ILE A 107 -7.49 -0.55 -21.55
N LEU A 108 -6.40 0.19 -21.69
CA LEU A 108 -6.44 1.56 -22.25
C LEU A 108 -6.85 1.54 -23.72
N LYS A 109 -6.37 0.55 -24.51
CA LYS A 109 -6.72 0.40 -25.93
C LYS A 109 -8.20 0.02 -26.13
N ALA A 110 -8.81 -0.71 -25.19
CA ALA A 110 -10.22 -1.08 -25.25
C ALA A 110 -11.17 0.12 -25.20
N GLY A 111 -10.67 1.28 -24.77
CA GLY A 111 -11.42 2.52 -24.66
C GLY A 111 -12.25 2.57 -23.38
N ALA A 112 -12.15 3.66 -22.66
CA ALA A 112 -12.90 3.92 -21.45
C ALA A 112 -13.73 5.20 -21.59
N LYS A 113 -14.90 5.26 -20.97
CA LYS A 113 -15.70 6.48 -20.89
C LYS A 113 -14.94 7.61 -20.19
N ASN A 114 -14.15 7.23 -19.19
CA ASN A 114 -13.25 8.13 -18.48
C ASN A 114 -11.83 7.55 -18.52
N ALA A 115 -11.15 7.74 -19.66
CA ALA A 115 -9.82 7.20 -19.91
C ALA A 115 -8.78 7.73 -18.89
N GLU A 116 -8.82 9.01 -18.55
CA GLU A 116 -7.91 9.63 -17.58
C GLU A 116 -7.98 8.94 -16.21
N ARG A 117 -9.19 8.70 -15.73
CA ARG A 117 -9.38 8.04 -14.43
C ARG A 117 -8.92 6.57 -14.42
N VAL A 118 -9.08 5.88 -15.54
CA VAL A 118 -8.58 4.51 -15.70
C VAL A 118 -7.05 4.51 -15.74
N GLU A 119 -6.45 5.44 -16.48
CA GLU A 119 -5.00 5.61 -16.55
C GLU A 119 -4.40 5.96 -15.18
N ASP A 120 -5.01 6.88 -14.45
CA ASP A 120 -4.59 7.24 -13.09
C ASP A 120 -4.62 6.03 -12.15
N ALA A 121 -5.64 5.18 -12.26
CA ALA A 121 -5.73 3.96 -11.45
C ALA A 121 -4.62 2.95 -11.80
N LEU A 122 -4.32 2.75 -13.08
CA LEU A 122 -3.25 1.88 -13.53
C LEU A 122 -1.87 2.42 -13.12
N ASN A 123 -1.67 3.72 -13.24
CA ASN A 123 -0.44 4.40 -12.80
C ASN A 123 -0.25 4.29 -11.29
N TYR A 124 -1.31 4.45 -10.50
CA TYR A 124 -1.24 4.23 -9.06
C TYR A 124 -0.78 2.81 -8.72
N LEU A 125 -1.37 1.80 -9.34
CA LEU A 125 -0.97 0.40 -9.13
C LEU A 125 0.47 0.14 -9.58
N SER A 126 0.89 0.71 -10.69
CA SER A 126 2.27 0.61 -11.20
C SER A 126 3.28 1.24 -10.25
N ASN A 127 2.97 2.45 -9.74
CA ASN A 127 3.84 3.17 -8.81
C ASN A 127 3.97 2.46 -7.46
N HIS A 128 2.97 1.69 -7.07
CA HIS A 128 2.96 0.91 -5.83
C HIS A 128 3.19 -0.60 -6.05
N PHE A 129 3.70 -0.98 -7.22
CA PHE A 129 3.85 -2.38 -7.62
C PHE A 129 4.60 -3.21 -6.58
N ASP A 130 5.78 -2.75 -6.18
CA ASP A 130 6.62 -3.45 -5.21
C ASP A 130 6.01 -3.44 -3.80
N ALA A 131 5.35 -2.36 -3.40
CA ALA A 131 4.62 -2.24 -2.13
C ALA A 131 3.39 -3.17 -2.06
N ILE A 132 2.79 -3.50 -3.20
CA ILE A 132 1.72 -4.50 -3.28
C ILE A 132 2.30 -5.91 -3.22
N ARG A 133 3.32 -6.17 -4.03
CA ARG A 133 3.95 -7.49 -4.14
C ARG A 133 4.49 -8.01 -2.82
N ILE A 134 5.14 -7.15 -2.04
CA ILE A 134 5.81 -7.55 -0.80
C ILE A 134 4.87 -8.25 0.19
N ARG A 135 3.61 -7.84 0.23
CA ARG A 135 2.59 -8.48 1.06
C ARG A 135 2.37 -9.95 0.71
N TYR A 136 2.55 -10.31 -0.57
CA TYR A 136 2.35 -11.66 -1.07
C TYR A 136 3.63 -12.49 -1.11
N ALA A 137 4.76 -11.81 -1.25
CA ALA A 137 6.08 -12.43 -1.20
C ALA A 137 6.52 -12.78 0.23
N ASN A 138 6.05 -12.03 1.25
CA ASN A 138 6.41 -12.20 2.64
C ASN A 138 5.17 -12.43 3.50
N PRO A 139 4.99 -13.64 4.08
CA PRO A 139 3.83 -13.93 4.94
C PRO A 139 3.71 -12.99 6.15
N GLU A 140 4.84 -12.56 6.71
CA GLU A 140 4.93 -11.64 7.86
C GLU A 140 4.34 -10.25 7.53
N ALA A 141 4.48 -9.78 6.30
CA ALA A 141 3.89 -8.51 5.85
C ALA A 141 2.36 -8.52 5.79
N ARG A 142 1.71 -9.69 5.95
CA ARG A 142 0.24 -9.81 5.92
C ARG A 142 -0.43 -9.39 7.23
N ASN A 143 0.29 -9.38 8.33
CA ASN A 143 -0.26 -9.18 9.66
C ASN A 143 -0.75 -7.75 9.93
N GLY A 144 -0.44 -6.80 9.05
CA GLY A 144 -0.88 -5.41 9.12
C GLY A 144 -2.25 -5.12 8.48
N GLY A 145 -3.06 -6.12 8.19
CA GLY A 145 -4.33 -5.96 7.47
C GLY A 145 -5.47 -5.26 8.21
N ALA A 146 -5.28 -4.87 9.47
CA ALA A 146 -6.24 -4.14 10.29
C ALA A 146 -5.76 -2.72 10.65
N THR A 147 -5.03 -2.08 9.75
CA THR A 147 -4.19 -0.92 10.08
C THR A 147 -4.97 0.38 10.31
N GLU A 148 -6.12 0.58 9.68
CA GLU A 148 -6.92 1.80 9.95
C GLU A 148 -7.36 1.92 11.41
N PRO A 149 -7.85 0.85 12.08
CA PRO A 149 -8.10 0.90 13.51
C PRO A 149 -6.82 1.03 14.36
N HIS A 150 -5.69 0.52 13.88
CA HIS A 150 -4.44 0.53 14.64
C HIS A 150 -3.70 1.87 14.58
N ILE A 151 -3.72 2.58 13.47
CA ILE A 151 -3.17 3.93 13.36
C ILE A 151 -3.96 4.89 14.26
N SER A 152 -5.29 4.78 14.30
CA SER A 152 -6.12 5.58 15.21
C SER A 152 -5.89 5.28 16.69
N HIS A 153 -5.24 4.17 17.05
CA HIS A 153 -4.89 3.80 18.42
C HIS A 153 -3.43 4.09 18.79
N ILE A 154 -2.56 4.33 17.83
CA ILE A 154 -1.16 4.73 18.05
C ILE A 154 -1.02 6.26 17.97
N LEU A 155 -1.84 6.90 17.19
CA LEU A 155 -1.99 8.33 17.04
C LEU A 155 -3.15 8.86 17.86
#